data_f3d8f2ad4c32736a8c0704dcfb1f3aea
#
_entry.id   f3d8f2ad4c32736a8c0704dcfb1f3aea
#
_cell.length_a   1.000
_cell.length_b   1.000
_cell.length_c   1.000
_cell.angle_alpha   90.00
_cell.angle_beta   90.00
_cell.angle_gamma   90.00
#
_symmetry.space_group_name_H-M   'P 1'
#
loop_
_entity.id
_entity.type
_entity.pdbx_description
1 polymer ?
#
loop_
_entity_poly.entity_id
_entity_poly.type
_entity_poly.pdbx_seq_one_letter_code
_entity_poly.pdbx_strand_id
1 'polypeptide(L)'
;MRSLKAKDLLTAIQIDAAGELKKLSSYTYVFVKDGDKQTNHLRIKTEESKIILQKQQNQVLTLNELIKVLNTAKESEIYVEDELVFGYKLVKQGISLG
;
A
#
# COMPACT_ATOMS: atom_id res chain seq x y z
N MET A 1 5.56 18.87 -4.93
CA MET A 1 4.64 17.77 -4.60
C MET A 1 5.34 16.78 -3.68
N ARG A 2 4.68 16.38 -2.62
CA ARG A 2 5.28 15.44 -1.66
C ARG A 2 5.03 13.99 -2.08
N SER A 3 6.06 13.18 -1.97
CA SER A 3 5.88 11.74 -2.08
C SER A 3 5.16 11.21 -0.84
N LEU A 4 4.50 10.08 -0.98
CA LEU A 4 3.85 9.41 0.14
C LEU A 4 4.86 8.57 0.89
N LYS A 5 5.08 8.90 2.16
CA LYS A 5 5.96 8.10 3.02
C LYS A 5 5.16 7.04 3.76
N ALA A 6 5.86 6.00 4.19
CA ALA A 6 5.22 4.92 4.94
C ALA A 6 4.47 5.43 6.17
N LYS A 7 5.05 6.34 6.92
CA LYS A 7 4.40 6.92 8.10
C LYS A 7 3.12 7.67 7.77
N ASP A 8 3.09 8.34 6.62
CA ASP A 8 1.91 9.10 6.20
C ASP A 8 0.75 8.16 5.86
N LEU A 9 1.05 7.09 5.13
CA LEU A 9 0.04 6.10 4.80
C LEU A 9 -0.44 5.36 6.05
N LEU A 10 0.48 5.00 6.92
CA LEU A 10 0.15 4.32 8.17
C LEU A 10 -0.78 5.18 9.04
N THR A 11 -0.47 6.47 9.15
CA THR A 11 -1.31 7.42 9.90
C THR A 11 -2.71 7.50 9.29
N ALA A 12 -2.80 7.59 7.98
CA ALA A 12 -4.09 7.66 7.30
C ALA A 12 -4.93 6.41 7.57
N ILE A 13 -4.32 5.25 7.56
CA ILE A 13 -5.01 3.99 7.88
C ILE A 13 -5.49 3.98 9.33
N GLN A 14 -4.66 4.44 10.25
CA GLN A 14 -4.97 4.44 11.67
C GLN A 14 -6.07 5.40 12.06
N ILE A 15 -6.18 6.52 11.36
CA ILE A 15 -7.20 7.54 11.64
C ILE A 15 -8.41 7.46 10.72
N ASP A 16 -8.57 6.36 10.00
CA ASP A 16 -9.73 6.16 9.17
C ASP A 16 -11.00 6.33 10.02
N ALA A 17 -11.77 7.38 9.71
CA ALA A 17 -12.88 7.80 10.55
C ALA A 17 -13.99 6.75 10.67
N ALA A 18 -14.20 5.98 9.62
CA ALA A 18 -15.21 4.92 9.63
C ALA A 18 -14.68 3.64 10.25
N GLY A 19 -13.38 3.52 10.43
CA GLY A 19 -12.76 2.32 10.95
C GLY A 19 -12.83 1.11 10.02
N GLU A 20 -13.22 1.34 8.78
CA GLU A 20 -13.46 0.26 7.83
C GLU A 20 -12.18 -0.47 7.42
N LEU A 21 -11.13 0.26 7.13
CA LEU A 21 -9.86 -0.35 6.75
C LEU A 21 -9.27 -1.18 7.87
N LYS A 22 -9.29 -0.64 9.08
CA LYS A 22 -8.77 -1.33 10.25
C LYS A 22 -9.60 -2.56 10.61
N LYS A 23 -10.92 -2.42 10.52
CA LYS A 23 -11.88 -3.48 10.86
C LYS A 23 -11.79 -4.64 9.89
N LEU A 24 -11.51 -4.35 8.63
CA LEU A 24 -11.48 -5.35 7.56
C LEU A 24 -10.06 -5.70 7.11
N SER A 25 -9.06 -5.34 7.89
CA SER A 25 -7.66 -5.45 7.46
C SER A 25 -7.23 -6.86 7.06
N SER A 26 -7.79 -7.89 7.69
CA SER A 26 -7.46 -9.27 7.34
C SER A 26 -8.05 -9.72 6.00
N TYR A 27 -9.04 -8.98 5.49
CA TYR A 27 -9.69 -9.27 4.21
C TYR A 27 -9.55 -8.15 3.20
N THR A 28 -8.78 -7.12 3.55
CA THR A 28 -8.61 -5.93 2.74
C THR A 28 -7.31 -6.03 1.97
N TYR A 29 -7.35 -5.68 0.70
CA TYR A 29 -6.22 -5.85 -0.20
C TYR A 29 -5.61 -4.52 -0.59
N VAL A 30 -4.38 -4.61 -1.09
CA VAL A 30 -3.69 -3.45 -1.65
C VAL A 30 -3.68 -3.62 -3.16
N PHE A 31 -4.16 -2.59 -3.85
CA PHE A 31 -4.25 -2.59 -5.30
C PHE A 31 -3.33 -1.54 -5.90
N VAL A 32 -2.83 -1.82 -7.09
CA VAL A 32 -2.11 -0.85 -7.89
C VAL A 32 -2.64 -0.91 -9.32
N LYS A 33 -2.42 0.17 -10.04
CA LYS A 33 -2.83 0.25 -11.43
C LYS A 33 -2.05 -0.74 -12.30
N ASP A 34 -2.75 -1.41 -13.20
CA ASP A 34 -2.14 -2.34 -14.15
C ASP A 34 -2.85 -2.16 -15.49
N GLY A 35 -2.35 -1.21 -16.31
CA GLY A 35 -3.04 -0.81 -17.52
C GLY A 35 -4.38 -0.18 -17.20
N ASP A 36 -5.46 -0.70 -17.77
CA ASP A 36 -6.81 -0.22 -17.51
C ASP A 36 -7.47 -0.85 -16.29
N LYS A 37 -6.75 -1.74 -15.62
CA LYS A 37 -7.29 -2.49 -14.48
C LYS A 37 -6.47 -2.22 -13.24
N GLN A 38 -6.90 -2.80 -12.14
CA GLN A 38 -6.14 -2.81 -10.89
C GLN A 38 -5.79 -4.25 -10.54
N THR A 39 -4.63 -4.43 -9.92
CA THR A 39 -4.20 -5.74 -9.47
C THR A 39 -3.81 -5.70 -8.00
N ASN A 40 -4.12 -6.78 -7.28
CA ASN A 40 -3.63 -7.01 -5.93
C ASN A 40 -2.57 -8.11 -5.89
N HIS A 41 -2.14 -8.56 -7.07
CA HIS A 41 -1.07 -9.54 -7.19
C HIS A 41 0.28 -8.83 -7.08
N LEU A 42 0.73 -8.70 -5.86
CA LEU A 42 1.89 -7.88 -5.52
C LEU A 42 2.73 -8.56 -4.45
N ARG A 43 4.00 -8.24 -4.44
CA ARG A 43 4.88 -8.57 -3.33
C ARG A 43 5.58 -7.30 -2.86
N ILE A 44 6.04 -7.29 -1.63
CA ILE A 44 6.75 -6.16 -1.06
C ILE A 44 8.24 -6.46 -1.04
N LYS A 45 9.01 -5.51 -1.55
CA LYS A 45 10.46 -5.52 -1.44
C LYS A 45 10.87 -4.27 -0.70
N THR A 46 11.75 -4.40 0.29
CA THR A 46 12.28 -3.25 1.00
C THR A 46 13.73 -3.02 0.62
N GLU A 47 14.05 -1.77 0.36
CA GLU A 47 15.42 -1.33 0.13
C GLU A 47 15.68 -0.15 1.04
N GLU A 48 16.91 0.30 1.11
CA GLU A 48 17.25 1.47 1.90
C GLU A 48 16.38 2.66 1.50
N SER A 49 15.58 3.15 2.43
CA SER A 49 14.66 4.29 2.24
C SER A 49 13.52 4.04 1.25
N LYS A 50 13.28 2.80 0.84
CA LYS A 50 12.22 2.50 -0.13
C LYS A 50 11.41 1.26 0.24
N ILE A 51 10.10 1.35 0.05
CA ILE A 51 9.20 0.21 0.08
C ILE A 51 8.69 0.07 -1.35
N ILE A 52 8.99 -1.06 -2.00
CA ILE A 52 8.66 -1.26 -3.40
C ILE A 52 7.61 -2.34 -3.54
N LEU A 53 6.49 -2.00 -4.15
CA LEU A 53 5.45 -2.96 -4.46
C LEU A 53 5.67 -3.44 -5.89
N GLN A 54 6.00 -4.72 -6.03
CA GLN A 54 6.27 -5.33 -7.33
C GLN A 54 5.13 -6.24 -7.73
N LYS A 55 4.73 -6.16 -8.98
CA LYS A 55 3.70 -7.05 -9.51
C LYS A 55 4.23 -8.48 -9.53
N GLN A 56 3.47 -9.39 -8.93
CA GLN A 56 3.89 -10.78 -8.78
C GLN A 56 2.69 -11.69 -8.93
N GLN A 57 2.64 -12.46 -10.01
CA GLN A 57 1.46 -13.19 -10.42
C GLN A 57 0.84 -14.12 -9.38
N ASN A 58 1.61 -14.81 -8.62
CA ASN A 58 1.09 -15.84 -7.72
C ASN A 58 1.05 -15.41 -6.25
N GLN A 59 1.05 -14.10 -6.01
CA GLN A 59 1.09 -13.59 -4.65
C GLN A 59 0.11 -12.43 -4.51
N VAL A 60 -0.74 -12.50 -3.49
CA VAL A 60 -1.71 -11.44 -3.19
C VAL A 60 -1.23 -10.66 -1.98
N LEU A 61 -1.27 -9.34 -2.09
CA LEU A 61 -0.85 -8.46 -0.98
C LEU A 61 -2.07 -8.00 -0.20
N THR A 62 -2.07 -8.30 1.10
CA THR A 62 -3.11 -7.82 2.00
C THR A 62 -2.67 -6.51 2.66
N LEU A 63 -3.66 -5.72 3.08
CA LEU A 63 -3.37 -4.48 3.81
C LEU A 63 -2.62 -4.77 5.10
N ASN A 64 -2.94 -5.89 5.75
CA ASN A 64 -2.29 -6.26 7.00
C ASN A 64 -0.78 -6.48 6.82
N GLU A 65 -0.39 -7.11 5.72
CA GLU A 65 1.02 -7.30 5.40
C GLU A 65 1.70 -5.95 5.13
N LEU A 66 1.01 -5.07 4.41
CA LEU A 66 1.55 -3.74 4.16
C LEU A 66 1.74 -2.96 5.46
N ILE A 67 0.77 -3.01 6.37
CA ILE A 67 0.85 -2.32 7.66
C ILE A 67 2.10 -2.76 8.44
N LYS A 68 2.40 -4.05 8.43
CA LYS A 68 3.60 -4.55 9.11
C LYS A 68 4.87 -3.92 8.56
N VAL A 69 4.96 -3.80 7.24
CA VAL A 69 6.13 -3.19 6.61
C VAL A 69 6.18 -1.69 6.87
N LEU A 70 5.03 -1.02 6.83
CA LEU A 70 4.95 0.41 7.13
C LEU A 70 5.45 0.72 8.54
N ASN A 71 5.14 -0.16 9.50
CA ASN A 71 5.57 0.00 10.88
C ASN A 71 7.08 -0.13 11.06
N THR A 72 7.73 -0.93 10.25
CA THR A 72 9.17 -1.16 10.37
C THR A 72 10.01 -0.18 9.55
N ALA A 73 9.40 0.48 8.57
CA ALA A 73 10.14 1.36 7.65
C ALA A 73 9.41 2.70 7.47
N LYS A 74 9.11 3.36 8.57
CA LYS A 74 8.24 4.56 8.60
C LYS A 74 8.73 5.72 7.76
N GLU A 75 10.04 5.88 7.63
CA GLU A 75 10.60 6.99 6.87
C GLU A 75 10.81 6.68 5.39
N SER A 76 10.49 5.45 4.97
CA SER A 76 10.67 5.04 3.58
C SER A 76 9.62 5.65 2.68
N GLU A 77 10.00 5.90 1.44
CA GLU A 77 9.05 6.29 0.41
C GLU A 77 8.47 5.03 -0.24
N ILE A 78 7.27 5.15 -0.77
CA ILE A 78 6.55 4.02 -1.35
C ILE A 78 6.61 4.09 -2.86
N TYR A 79 6.99 2.98 -3.48
CA TYR A 79 7.08 2.85 -4.93
C TYR A 79 6.20 1.71 -5.40
N VAL A 80 5.66 1.86 -6.60
CA VAL A 80 5.06 0.77 -7.35
C VAL A 80 5.97 0.54 -8.55
N GLU A 81 6.63 -0.60 -8.57
CA GLU A 81 7.71 -0.88 -9.52
C GLU A 81 8.78 0.20 -9.37
N ASP A 82 9.04 1.00 -10.38
CA ASP A 82 10.01 2.08 -10.31
C ASP A 82 9.37 3.47 -10.23
N GLU A 83 8.05 3.52 -10.01
CA GLU A 83 7.32 4.79 -9.91
C GLU A 83 7.01 5.16 -8.47
N LEU A 84 7.29 6.40 -8.12
CA LEU A 84 7.03 6.93 -6.79
C LEU A 84 5.52 7.12 -6.58
N VAL A 85 5.01 6.69 -5.45
CA VAL A 85 3.60 6.85 -5.10
C VAL A 85 3.39 8.20 -4.42
N PHE A 86 2.40 8.96 -4.87
CA PHE A 86 2.08 10.28 -4.32
C PHE A 86 0.79 10.30 -3.51
N GLY A 87 -0.01 9.26 -3.57
CA GLY A 87 -1.27 9.25 -2.86
C GLY A 87 -1.94 7.89 -2.89
N TYR A 88 -3.14 7.85 -2.32
CA TYR A 88 -3.93 6.63 -2.26
C TYR A 88 -5.42 7.01 -2.32
N LYS A 89 -6.25 6.00 -2.60
CA LYS A 89 -7.70 6.16 -2.49
C LYS A 89 -8.32 4.86 -2.01
N LEU A 90 -9.46 4.98 -1.35
CA LEU A 90 -10.20 3.81 -0.90
C LEU A 90 -10.97 3.21 -2.07
N VAL A 91 -10.94 1.88 -2.15
CA VAL A 91 -11.69 1.14 -3.15
C VAL A 91 -12.52 0.07 -2.43
N LYS A 92 -13.39 -0.59 -3.17
CA LYS A 92 -14.37 -1.52 -2.59
C LYS A 92 -13.78 -2.58 -1.67
N GLN A 93 -12.61 -3.11 -1.96
CA GLN A 93 -12.03 -4.19 -1.18
C GLN A 93 -10.68 -3.83 -0.58
N GLY A 94 -10.40 -2.54 -0.47
CA GLY A 94 -9.13 -2.15 0.09
C GLY A 94 -8.70 -0.75 -0.25
N ILE A 95 -7.44 -0.62 -0.59
CA ILE A 95 -6.81 0.65 -0.87
C ILE A 95 -6.05 0.53 -2.19
N SER A 96 -6.13 1.59 -2.99
CA SER A 96 -5.40 1.67 -4.25
C SER A 96 -4.30 2.72 -4.14
N LEU A 97 -3.08 2.35 -4.49
CA LEU A 97 -1.93 3.23 -4.44
C LEU A 97 -1.54 3.69 -5.85
N GLY A 98 -1.21 4.96 -5.95
CA GLY A 98 -0.75 5.50 -7.23
C GLY A 98 -1.52 6.66 -7.81
#